data_5e76b49f38083c36f77cbfe7fb37d5fb
#
_entry.id   5e76b49f38083c36f77cbfe7fb37d5fb
#
_cell.length_a   1.000
_cell.length_b   1.000
_cell.length_c   1.000
_cell.angle_alpha   90.00
_cell.angle_beta   90.00
_cell.angle_gamma   90.00
#
_symmetry.space_group_name_H-M   'P 1'
#
loop_
_entity.id
_entity.type
_entity.pdbx_description
1 polymer ?
#
loop_
_entity_poly.entity_id
_entity_poly.type
_entity_poly.pdbx_seq_one_letter_code
_entity_poly.pdbx_strand_id
1 'polypeptide(L)'
;MKYKTQNKLAILYNTLLLFAVLYMLINHKSINKNTENIHESFVEHIDLNPAQGLQNIVYHSVGYIMDFLEYRKINAERNAFFLQADDMLQELMKLRNEKAELISILQPLQDMQTSFPVKYVVKLLYFISTENSRQIYFKTNENIPLNSLVFNKECLIGRVFKKEGSNYYVLTHQDPNFRMPVYTQNTKIFGMIHGDPYKMRFVSFDEIHQFDIDENETILTASSEGKFTENIPVGKVVETKSGAFIETKCQDYYSYALII
;
A
#
# COMPACT_ATOMS: atom_id res chain seq x y z
N MET A 1 -1.18 31.94 -6.76
CA MET A 1 -1.22 33.23 -6.03
C MET A 1 -2.04 34.35 -6.69
N LYS A 2 -2.40 34.27 -7.97
CA LYS A 2 -3.18 35.29 -8.72
C LYS A 2 -4.68 35.35 -8.37
N TYR A 3 -5.31 34.27 -7.93
CA TYR A 3 -6.76 34.22 -7.64
C TYR A 3 -7.21 34.95 -6.36
N LYS A 4 -6.30 35.13 -5.39
CA LYS A 4 -6.64 35.79 -4.11
C LYS A 4 -6.75 37.29 -4.23
N THR A 5 -6.11 37.91 -5.23
CA THR A 5 -6.11 39.34 -5.51
C THR A 5 -7.36 39.76 -6.29
N GLN A 6 -7.85 38.95 -7.22
CA GLN A 6 -9.09 39.27 -7.98
C GLN A 6 -10.34 39.32 -7.10
N ASN A 7 -10.46 38.39 -6.12
CA ASN A 7 -11.60 38.41 -5.19
C ASN A 7 -11.60 39.63 -4.28
N LYS A 8 -10.44 40.15 -3.87
CA LYS A 8 -10.36 41.37 -3.05
C LYS A 8 -10.78 42.59 -3.82
N LEU A 9 -10.41 42.70 -5.10
CA LEU A 9 -10.83 43.81 -5.98
C LEU A 9 -12.33 43.79 -6.26
N ALA A 10 -12.91 42.62 -6.50
CA ALA A 10 -14.33 42.45 -6.70
C ALA A 10 -15.17 42.83 -5.43
N ILE A 11 -14.68 42.45 -4.25
CA ILE A 11 -15.31 42.81 -2.97
C ILE A 11 -15.23 44.34 -2.76
N LEU A 12 -14.07 44.95 -3.02
CA LEU A 12 -13.89 46.40 -2.89
C LEU A 12 -14.79 47.18 -3.85
N TYR A 13 -14.94 46.73 -5.09
CA TYR A 13 -15.81 47.33 -6.08
C TYR A 13 -17.27 47.25 -5.67
N ASN A 14 -17.73 46.08 -5.19
CA ASN A 14 -19.10 45.90 -4.75
C ASN A 14 -19.45 46.70 -3.48
N THR A 15 -18.49 46.83 -2.54
CA THR A 15 -18.71 47.72 -1.36
C THR A 15 -18.76 49.18 -1.75
N LEU A 16 -17.93 49.65 -2.68
CA LEU A 16 -17.94 51.00 -3.21
C LEU A 16 -19.28 51.34 -3.91
N LEU A 17 -19.77 50.38 -4.71
CA LEU A 17 -21.06 50.52 -5.42
C LEU A 17 -22.22 50.55 -4.46
N LEU A 18 -22.20 49.75 -3.38
CA LEU A 18 -23.19 49.76 -2.31
C LEU A 18 -23.21 51.11 -1.56
N PHE A 19 -22.04 51.66 -1.25
CA PHE A 19 -21.90 52.98 -0.62
C PHE A 19 -22.38 54.10 -1.54
N ALA A 20 -22.12 54.03 -2.86
CA ALA A 20 -22.62 55.02 -3.82
C ALA A 20 -24.15 55.03 -3.90
N VAL A 21 -24.78 53.82 -3.92
CA VAL A 21 -26.25 53.68 -3.91
C VAL A 21 -26.84 54.22 -2.61
N LEU A 22 -26.24 53.90 -1.46
CA LEU A 22 -26.67 54.39 -0.15
C LEU A 22 -26.53 55.93 -0.05
N TYR A 23 -25.43 56.48 -0.55
CA TYR A 23 -25.21 57.91 -0.61
C TYR A 23 -26.23 58.60 -1.49
N MET A 24 -26.59 58.05 -2.67
CA MET A 24 -27.67 58.58 -3.52
C MET A 24 -29.03 58.51 -2.83
N LEU A 25 -29.34 57.43 -2.11
CA LEU A 25 -30.60 57.28 -1.38
C LEU A 25 -30.72 58.28 -0.22
N ILE A 26 -29.66 58.54 0.53
CA ILE A 26 -29.66 59.47 1.67
C ILE A 26 -29.76 60.92 1.18
N ASN A 27 -29.11 61.27 0.09
CA ASN A 27 -29.06 62.59 -0.47
C ASN A 27 -30.22 62.91 -1.46
N HIS A 28 -31.11 61.93 -1.70
CA HIS A 28 -32.24 62.10 -2.64
C HIS A 28 -33.06 63.34 -2.38
N LYS A 29 -33.26 63.73 -1.11
CA LYS A 29 -34.00 65.01 -0.76
C LYS A 29 -33.22 66.29 -1.10
N SER A 30 -31.86 66.23 -1.09
CA SER A 30 -31.03 67.39 -1.44
C SER A 30 -30.90 67.59 -2.94
N ILE A 31 -30.89 66.46 -3.69
CA ILE A 31 -30.80 66.47 -5.15
C ILE A 31 -32.09 66.95 -5.78
N ASN A 32 -33.27 66.60 -5.23
CA ASN A 32 -34.56 67.06 -5.74
C ASN A 32 -34.74 68.62 -5.68
N LYS A 33 -34.10 69.25 -4.71
CA LYS A 33 -34.24 70.74 -4.56
C LYS A 33 -33.43 71.50 -5.60
N ASN A 34 -32.37 70.93 -6.14
CA ASN A 34 -31.55 71.55 -7.20
C ASN A 34 -31.96 71.14 -8.62
N THR A 35 -32.75 70.07 -8.77
CA THR A 35 -33.17 69.55 -10.09
C THR A 35 -34.48 70.15 -10.57
N GLU A 36 -35.27 70.80 -9.71
CA GLU A 36 -36.49 71.52 -10.14
C GLU A 36 -36.18 72.63 -11.16
N ASN A 37 -35.01 73.28 -11.09
CA ASN A 37 -34.57 74.31 -12.04
C ASN A 37 -33.94 73.77 -13.33
N ILE A 38 -33.58 72.50 -13.39
CA ILE A 38 -33.04 71.87 -14.60
C ILE A 38 -34.13 71.05 -15.31
N HIS A 39 -35.18 70.69 -14.61
CA HIS A 39 -36.27 69.83 -15.09
C HIS A 39 -37.13 70.44 -16.17
N GLU A 40 -37.32 71.77 -16.16
CA GLU A 40 -38.16 72.44 -17.16
C GLU A 40 -37.46 72.48 -18.55
N SER A 41 -36.17 72.40 -18.64
CA SER A 41 -35.42 72.46 -19.92
C SER A 41 -35.16 71.12 -20.58
N PHE A 42 -35.27 69.96 -19.85
CA PHE A 42 -34.93 68.66 -20.35
C PHE A 42 -36.11 67.71 -20.59
N VAL A 43 -37.32 68.10 -20.09
CA VAL A 43 -38.50 67.21 -20.11
C VAL A 43 -39.21 67.18 -21.46
N GLU A 44 -38.94 68.17 -22.37
CA GLU A 44 -39.61 68.17 -23.68
C GLU A 44 -39.11 67.11 -24.70
N HIS A 45 -38.05 66.37 -24.41
CA HIS A 45 -37.46 65.45 -25.43
C HIS A 45 -37.12 64.02 -25.00
N ILE A 46 -37.39 63.60 -23.76
CA ILE A 46 -37.19 62.24 -23.36
C ILE A 46 -38.36 61.78 -22.48
N ASP A 47 -39.20 60.96 -23.10
CA ASP A 47 -40.33 60.26 -22.48
C ASP A 47 -39.82 59.06 -21.65
N LEU A 48 -38.95 59.32 -20.67
CA LEU A 48 -38.43 58.34 -19.71
C LEU A 48 -39.04 58.66 -18.33
N ASN A 49 -40.07 57.91 -18.00
CA ASN A 49 -40.63 57.89 -16.64
C ASN A 49 -39.46 57.44 -15.68
N PRO A 50 -38.94 58.38 -14.83
CA PRO A 50 -37.77 58.10 -13.98
C PRO A 50 -37.99 56.91 -13.02
N ALA A 51 -39.25 56.61 -12.71
CA ALA A 51 -39.66 55.46 -11.94
C ALA A 51 -39.37 54.15 -12.66
N GLN A 52 -39.52 54.06 -14.00
CA GLN A 52 -39.24 52.90 -14.81
C GLN A 52 -37.72 52.67 -14.98
N GLY A 53 -36.96 53.76 -15.12
CA GLY A 53 -35.50 53.67 -15.19
C GLY A 53 -34.88 53.10 -13.90
N LEU A 54 -35.34 53.56 -12.74
CA LEU A 54 -34.90 53.02 -11.44
C LEU A 54 -35.34 51.57 -11.21
N GLN A 55 -36.58 51.22 -11.60
CA GLN A 55 -37.05 49.84 -11.52
C GLN A 55 -36.17 48.89 -12.38
N ASN A 56 -35.86 49.28 -13.59
CA ASN A 56 -35.02 48.48 -14.46
C ASN A 56 -33.59 48.29 -13.91
N ILE A 57 -33.00 49.33 -13.34
CA ILE A 57 -31.68 49.25 -12.70
C ILE A 57 -31.70 48.28 -11.49
N VAL A 58 -32.75 48.38 -10.66
CA VAL A 58 -32.92 47.51 -9.50
C VAL A 58 -33.13 46.04 -9.95
N TYR A 59 -34.00 45.81 -10.93
CA TYR A 59 -34.22 44.47 -11.47
C TYR A 59 -32.95 43.85 -12.06
N HIS A 60 -32.19 44.60 -12.85
CA HIS A 60 -30.92 44.09 -13.41
C HIS A 60 -29.88 43.83 -12.30
N SER A 61 -29.80 44.73 -11.32
CA SER A 61 -28.84 44.54 -10.19
C SER A 61 -29.18 43.32 -9.33
N VAL A 62 -30.46 43.08 -9.07
CA VAL A 62 -30.91 41.88 -8.34
C VAL A 62 -30.66 40.63 -9.16
N GLY A 63 -30.89 40.66 -10.49
CA GLY A 63 -30.55 39.55 -11.40
C GLY A 63 -29.09 39.19 -11.32
N TYR A 64 -28.17 40.14 -11.45
CA TYR A 64 -26.72 39.87 -11.34
C TYR A 64 -26.31 39.31 -9.97
N ILE A 65 -26.96 39.76 -8.88
CA ILE A 65 -26.66 39.20 -7.54
C ILE A 65 -27.13 37.74 -7.44
N MET A 66 -28.31 37.44 -7.96
CA MET A 66 -28.85 36.07 -7.97
C MET A 66 -27.97 35.15 -8.81
N ASP A 67 -27.59 35.55 -10.01
CA ASP A 67 -26.69 34.80 -10.89
C ASP A 67 -25.32 34.55 -10.23
N PHE A 68 -24.78 35.53 -9.52
CA PHE A 68 -23.54 35.43 -8.78
C PHE A 68 -23.63 34.42 -7.61
N LEU A 69 -24.75 34.43 -6.86
CA LEU A 69 -24.99 33.48 -5.77
C LEU A 69 -25.15 32.06 -6.30
N GLU A 70 -25.88 31.88 -7.39
CA GLU A 70 -26.05 30.61 -8.06
C GLU A 70 -24.72 30.07 -8.60
N TYR A 71 -23.91 30.91 -9.23
CA TYR A 71 -22.57 30.58 -9.67
C TYR A 71 -21.66 30.12 -8.52
N ARG A 72 -21.75 30.80 -7.36
CA ARG A 72 -20.98 30.38 -6.16
C ARG A 72 -21.44 29.05 -5.63
N LYS A 73 -22.74 28.75 -5.65
CA LYS A 73 -23.31 27.47 -5.24
C LYS A 73 -22.83 26.34 -6.16
N ILE A 74 -22.94 26.55 -7.47
CA ILE A 74 -22.47 25.58 -8.47
C ILE A 74 -20.96 25.31 -8.32
N ASN A 75 -20.15 26.34 -8.11
CA ASN A 75 -18.70 26.15 -7.88
C ASN A 75 -18.39 25.43 -6.57
N ALA A 76 -19.14 25.66 -5.50
CA ALA A 76 -18.98 24.93 -4.24
C ALA A 76 -19.34 23.44 -4.40
N GLU A 77 -20.42 23.13 -5.08
CA GLU A 77 -20.85 21.76 -5.39
C GLU A 77 -19.82 21.06 -6.29
N ARG A 78 -19.31 21.75 -7.30
CA ARG A 78 -18.26 21.25 -8.18
C ARG A 78 -16.97 20.93 -7.41
N ASN A 79 -16.54 21.82 -6.53
CA ASN A 79 -15.35 21.61 -5.71
C ASN A 79 -15.54 20.44 -4.73
N ALA A 80 -16.72 20.29 -4.14
CA ALA A 80 -17.04 19.14 -3.30
C ALA A 80 -17.00 17.83 -4.09
N PHE A 81 -17.51 17.84 -5.32
CA PHE A 81 -17.44 16.68 -6.21
C PHE A 81 -16.00 16.31 -6.56
N PHE A 82 -15.13 17.29 -6.86
CA PHE A 82 -13.71 17.01 -7.13
C PHE A 82 -12.98 16.43 -5.91
N LEU A 83 -13.27 16.90 -4.71
CA LEU A 83 -12.70 16.33 -3.49
C LEU A 83 -13.15 14.89 -3.29
N GLN A 84 -14.43 14.59 -3.49
CA GLN A 84 -14.93 13.20 -3.41
C GLN A 84 -14.33 12.30 -4.49
N ALA A 85 -14.12 12.82 -5.71
CA ALA A 85 -13.48 12.07 -6.77
C ALA A 85 -12.00 11.75 -6.45
N ASP A 86 -11.27 12.70 -5.85
CA ASP A 86 -9.89 12.48 -5.40
C ASP A 86 -9.82 11.43 -4.28
N ASP A 87 -10.73 11.49 -3.30
CA ASP A 87 -10.80 10.50 -2.23
C ASP A 87 -11.09 9.09 -2.80
N MET A 88 -12.05 8.98 -3.73
CA MET A 88 -12.34 7.72 -4.41
C MET A 88 -11.14 7.19 -5.21
N LEU A 89 -10.40 8.06 -5.89
CA LEU A 89 -9.19 7.67 -6.62
C LEU A 89 -8.11 7.14 -5.69
N GLN A 90 -7.91 7.76 -4.54
CA GLN A 90 -6.96 7.28 -3.53
C GLN A 90 -7.37 5.91 -2.98
N GLU A 91 -8.65 5.71 -2.71
CA GLU A 91 -9.18 4.43 -2.24
C GLU A 91 -9.03 3.33 -3.29
N LEU A 92 -9.32 3.63 -4.56
CA LEU A 92 -9.10 2.71 -5.69
C LEU A 92 -7.62 2.34 -5.85
N MET A 93 -6.70 3.30 -5.71
CA MET A 93 -5.26 3.02 -5.75
C MET A 93 -4.83 2.11 -4.59
N LYS A 94 -5.34 2.35 -3.39
CA LYS A 94 -5.08 1.51 -2.21
C LYS A 94 -5.58 0.09 -2.43
N LEU A 95 -6.84 -0.09 -2.85
CA LEU A 95 -7.43 -1.39 -3.14
C LEU A 95 -6.69 -2.13 -4.27
N ARG A 96 -6.25 -1.41 -5.29
CA ARG A 96 -5.44 -1.99 -6.38
C ARG A 96 -4.10 -2.50 -5.87
N ASN A 97 -3.43 -1.76 -5.00
CA ASN A 97 -2.17 -2.18 -4.40
C ASN A 97 -2.37 -3.38 -3.46
N GLU A 98 -3.41 -3.39 -2.63
CA GLU A 98 -3.77 -4.53 -1.79
C GLU A 98 -4.10 -5.77 -2.64
N LYS A 99 -4.84 -5.61 -3.74
CA LYS A 99 -5.12 -6.70 -4.68
C LYS A 99 -3.84 -7.22 -5.34
N ALA A 100 -2.93 -6.36 -5.78
CA ALA A 100 -1.65 -6.75 -6.35
C ALA A 100 -0.79 -7.51 -5.33
N GLU A 101 -0.78 -7.06 -4.08
CA GLU A 101 -0.12 -7.74 -2.97
C GLU A 101 -0.72 -9.13 -2.73
N LEU A 102 -2.05 -9.25 -2.66
CA LEU A 102 -2.74 -10.54 -2.51
C LEU A 102 -2.46 -11.50 -3.69
N ILE A 103 -2.46 -11.00 -4.93
CA ILE A 103 -2.12 -11.82 -6.11
C ILE A 103 -0.68 -12.32 -6.02
N SER A 104 0.27 -11.47 -5.59
CA SER A 104 1.66 -11.86 -5.42
C SER A 104 1.87 -12.96 -4.37
N ILE A 105 0.96 -13.06 -3.39
CA ILE A 105 0.92 -14.11 -2.39
C ILE A 105 0.23 -15.37 -2.92
N LEU A 106 -0.89 -15.21 -3.61
CA LEU A 106 -1.73 -16.33 -4.06
C LEU A 106 -1.10 -17.11 -5.22
N GLN A 107 -0.40 -16.42 -6.12
CA GLN A 107 0.23 -17.06 -7.28
C GLN A 107 1.28 -18.11 -6.90
N PRO A 108 2.22 -17.84 -5.97
CA PRO A 108 3.10 -18.88 -5.44
C PRO A 108 2.38 -19.99 -4.69
N LEU A 109 1.26 -19.68 -4.00
CA LEU A 109 0.45 -20.68 -3.30
C LEU A 109 -0.23 -21.65 -4.26
N GLN A 110 -0.75 -21.14 -5.37
CA GLN A 110 -1.40 -21.95 -6.40
C GLN A 110 -0.43 -22.93 -7.04
N ASP A 111 0.81 -22.48 -7.30
CA ASP A 111 1.88 -23.32 -7.83
C ASP A 111 2.38 -24.36 -6.81
N MET A 112 2.26 -24.06 -5.51
CA MET A 112 2.71 -24.95 -4.43
C MET A 112 1.62 -25.89 -3.89
N GLN A 113 0.34 -25.58 -4.05
CA GLN A 113 -0.76 -26.49 -3.63
C GLN A 113 -0.69 -27.86 -4.30
N THR A 114 0.03 -27.98 -5.40
CA THR A 114 0.30 -29.26 -6.07
C THR A 114 1.40 -30.08 -5.42
N SER A 115 2.26 -29.51 -4.55
CA SER A 115 3.46 -30.16 -4.03
C SER A 115 3.48 -30.34 -2.51
N PHE A 116 2.92 -29.40 -1.72
CA PHE A 116 3.05 -29.43 -0.25
C PHE A 116 1.80 -28.96 0.50
N PRO A 117 1.54 -29.49 1.72
CA PRO A 117 0.44 -29.06 2.56
C PRO A 117 0.77 -27.73 3.27
N VAL A 118 0.56 -26.60 2.60
CA VAL A 118 0.73 -25.27 3.21
C VAL A 118 -0.36 -25.04 4.23
N LYS A 119 0.00 -24.71 5.47
CA LYS A 119 -0.94 -24.41 6.56
C LYS A 119 -1.13 -22.91 6.76
N TYR A 120 -0.06 -22.12 6.66
CA TYR A 120 -0.10 -20.69 6.92
C TYR A 120 0.71 -19.92 5.90
N VAL A 121 0.26 -18.68 5.62
CA VAL A 121 1.02 -17.69 4.85
C VAL A 121 1.30 -16.52 5.76
N VAL A 122 2.57 -16.10 5.84
CA VAL A 122 3.00 -15.04 6.73
C VAL A 122 3.83 -14.01 5.99
N LYS A 123 3.71 -12.76 6.41
CA LYS A 123 4.58 -11.67 5.94
C LYS A 123 5.83 -11.64 6.80
N LEU A 124 6.99 -11.75 6.17
CA LEU A 124 8.28 -11.61 6.85
C LEU A 124 8.53 -10.13 7.14
N LEU A 125 8.96 -9.82 8.36
CA LEU A 125 9.10 -8.43 8.80
C LEU A 125 10.55 -7.94 8.77
N TYR A 126 11.46 -8.70 9.37
CA TYR A 126 12.85 -8.30 9.48
C TYR A 126 13.81 -9.47 9.36
N PHE A 127 14.99 -9.18 8.84
CA PHE A 127 16.13 -10.06 8.84
C PHE A 127 17.13 -9.58 9.90
N ILE A 128 17.44 -10.45 10.84
CA ILE A 128 18.44 -10.22 11.89
C ILE A 128 19.69 -11.00 11.51
N SER A 129 20.75 -10.29 11.14
CA SER A 129 22.05 -10.91 10.84
C SER A 129 23.06 -10.41 11.84
N THR A 130 23.68 -11.34 12.55
CA THR A 130 24.85 -11.14 13.40
C THR A 130 25.98 -12.03 12.87
N GLU A 131 27.20 -11.89 13.41
CA GLU A 131 28.32 -12.74 13.02
C GLU A 131 28.02 -14.23 13.19
N ASN A 132 27.23 -14.60 14.21
CA ASN A 132 26.97 -15.98 14.63
C ASN A 132 25.52 -16.42 14.44
N SER A 133 24.63 -15.61 13.90
CA SER A 133 23.23 -15.96 13.75
C SER A 133 22.55 -15.23 12.62
N ARG A 134 21.72 -15.94 11.84
CA ARG A 134 20.89 -15.40 10.79
C ARG A 134 19.45 -15.83 10.99
N GLN A 135 18.62 -14.87 11.39
CA GLN A 135 17.24 -15.09 11.77
C GLN A 135 16.32 -14.13 11.03
N ILE A 136 15.11 -14.59 10.79
CA ILE A 136 14.03 -13.78 10.27
C ILE A 136 12.91 -13.86 11.30
N TYR A 137 12.13 -12.79 11.45
CA TYR A 137 10.95 -12.88 12.28
C TYR A 137 9.69 -12.42 11.54
N PHE A 138 8.55 -12.95 11.96
CA PHE A 138 7.23 -12.53 11.52
C PHE A 138 6.28 -12.45 12.71
N LYS A 139 5.17 -11.75 12.53
CA LYS A 139 4.13 -11.61 13.56
C LYS A 139 2.82 -12.17 13.04
N THR A 140 2.19 -13.02 13.85
CA THR A 140 0.86 -13.56 13.57
C THR A 140 0.12 -13.88 14.86
N ASN A 141 -1.21 -13.89 14.80
CA ASN A 141 -2.07 -14.36 15.89
C ASN A 141 -2.32 -15.88 15.82
N GLU A 142 -1.93 -16.52 14.73
CA GLU A 142 -2.05 -17.97 14.56
C GLU A 142 -1.09 -18.72 15.49
N ASN A 143 -1.48 -19.90 15.91
CA ASN A 143 -0.64 -20.75 16.73
C ASN A 143 0.20 -21.68 15.85
N ILE A 144 1.41 -21.21 15.49
CA ILE A 144 2.34 -21.95 14.66
C ILE A 144 3.23 -22.84 15.55
N PRO A 145 3.30 -24.15 15.28
CA PRO A 145 4.18 -25.06 16.02
C PRO A 145 5.65 -24.70 15.87
N LEU A 146 6.45 -24.95 16.91
CA LEU A 146 7.90 -24.91 16.80
C LEU A 146 8.37 -26.03 15.85
N ASN A 147 9.46 -25.78 15.14
CA ASN A 147 10.02 -26.61 14.06
C ASN A 147 9.17 -26.67 12.78
N SER A 148 8.07 -25.92 12.66
CA SER A 148 7.41 -25.72 11.38
C SER A 148 8.41 -25.19 10.34
N LEU A 149 8.37 -25.76 9.15
CA LEU A 149 9.25 -25.37 8.07
C LEU A 149 8.71 -24.12 7.37
N VAL A 150 9.62 -23.25 7.00
CA VAL A 150 9.32 -21.97 6.38
C VAL A 150 9.93 -21.94 4.99
N PHE A 151 9.07 -21.76 3.98
CA PHE A 151 9.45 -21.77 2.57
C PHE A 151 9.09 -20.44 1.89
N ASN A 152 9.80 -20.13 0.82
CA ASN A 152 9.37 -19.21 -0.20
C ASN A 152 9.40 -19.95 -1.53
N LYS A 153 8.22 -20.18 -2.12
CA LYS A 153 8.07 -21.06 -3.29
C LYS A 153 8.72 -22.42 -3.04
N GLU A 154 9.73 -22.75 -3.82
CA GLU A 154 10.49 -24.01 -3.72
C GLU A 154 11.72 -23.92 -2.81
N CYS A 155 11.97 -22.77 -2.20
CA CYS A 155 13.14 -22.53 -1.39
C CYS A 155 12.85 -22.68 0.10
N LEU A 156 13.57 -23.54 0.79
CA LEU A 156 13.58 -23.59 2.24
C LEU A 156 14.28 -22.36 2.81
N ILE A 157 13.53 -21.49 3.49
CA ILE A 157 14.09 -20.34 4.22
C ILE A 157 14.71 -20.82 5.54
N GLY A 158 13.99 -21.68 6.28
CA GLY A 158 14.43 -22.14 7.57
C GLY A 158 13.34 -22.86 8.37
N ARG A 159 13.43 -22.80 9.70
CA ARG A 159 12.43 -23.36 10.62
C ARG A 159 12.09 -22.41 11.74
N VAL A 160 10.86 -22.47 12.22
CA VAL A 160 10.44 -21.74 13.42
C VAL A 160 11.13 -22.34 14.64
N PHE A 161 11.98 -21.59 15.33
CA PHE A 161 12.73 -22.12 16.48
C PHE A 161 12.32 -21.48 17.80
N LYS A 162 11.68 -20.29 17.77
CA LYS A 162 11.30 -19.55 18.98
C LYS A 162 10.00 -18.79 18.75
N LYS A 163 9.19 -18.68 19.83
CA LYS A 163 7.97 -17.89 19.90
C LYS A 163 8.02 -16.97 21.10
N GLU A 164 7.70 -15.69 20.92
CA GLU A 164 7.58 -14.69 21.98
C GLU A 164 6.28 -13.88 21.77
N GLY A 165 5.24 -14.25 22.51
CA GLY A 165 3.91 -13.67 22.31
C GLY A 165 3.37 -13.97 20.90
N SER A 166 3.13 -12.92 20.10
CA SER A 166 2.72 -13.05 18.69
C SER A 166 3.89 -13.05 17.71
N ASN A 167 5.13 -12.90 18.18
CA ASN A 167 6.32 -12.89 17.34
C ASN A 167 6.92 -14.29 17.25
N TYR A 168 7.23 -14.71 16.01
CA TYR A 168 7.86 -15.97 15.70
C TYR A 168 9.20 -15.71 15.04
N TYR A 169 10.22 -16.46 15.48
CA TYR A 169 11.58 -16.35 15.00
C TYR A 169 11.94 -17.60 14.19
N VAL A 170 12.45 -17.37 13.00
CA VAL A 170 12.87 -18.39 12.04
C VAL A 170 14.38 -18.45 12.03
N LEU A 171 14.93 -19.59 12.35
CA LEU A 171 16.36 -19.89 12.15
C LEU A 171 16.56 -20.23 10.68
N THR A 172 17.30 -19.42 9.96
CA THR A 172 17.46 -19.59 8.52
C THR A 172 18.44 -20.73 8.19
N HIS A 173 18.32 -21.28 6.99
CA HIS A 173 19.27 -22.28 6.49
C HIS A 173 20.70 -21.75 6.36
N GLN A 174 20.89 -20.43 6.36
CA GLN A 174 22.19 -19.77 6.35
C GLN A 174 22.83 -19.63 7.75
N ASP A 175 22.10 -19.96 8.81
CA ASP A 175 22.59 -19.88 10.18
C ASP A 175 23.49 -21.09 10.49
N PRO A 176 24.70 -20.90 11.01
CA PRO A 176 25.60 -22.01 11.39
C PRO A 176 25.00 -22.99 12.41
N ASN A 177 24.00 -22.56 13.17
CA ASN A 177 23.30 -23.40 14.15
C ASN A 177 22.09 -24.14 13.56
N PHE A 178 21.76 -23.88 12.30
CA PHE A 178 20.66 -24.59 11.64
C PHE A 178 20.97 -26.07 11.50
N ARG A 179 20.08 -26.91 11.98
CA ARG A 179 20.15 -28.38 11.86
C ARG A 179 18.78 -28.91 11.50
N MET A 180 18.73 -29.81 10.51
CA MET A 180 17.48 -30.43 10.09
C MET A 180 17.73 -31.86 9.60
N PRO A 181 16.98 -32.85 10.11
CA PRO A 181 17.09 -34.22 9.65
C PRO A 181 16.52 -34.37 8.24
N VAL A 182 17.22 -35.08 7.38
CA VAL A 182 16.85 -35.27 5.98
C VAL A 182 17.27 -36.65 5.51
N TYR A 183 16.79 -37.03 4.32
CA TYR A 183 17.28 -38.21 3.60
C TYR A 183 17.30 -37.94 2.09
N THR A 184 18.11 -38.70 1.38
CA THR A 184 18.19 -38.66 -0.08
C THR A 184 17.02 -39.44 -0.69
N GLN A 185 16.43 -38.91 -1.77
CA GLN A 185 15.19 -39.48 -2.35
C GLN A 185 15.38 -40.88 -2.92
N ASN A 186 16.46 -41.11 -3.65
CA ASN A 186 16.71 -42.38 -4.37
C ASN A 186 17.54 -43.36 -3.52
N THR A 187 18.69 -42.92 -3.04
CA THR A 187 19.62 -43.75 -2.28
C THR A 187 19.20 -44.03 -0.85
N LYS A 188 18.19 -43.26 -0.32
CA LYS A 188 17.64 -43.39 1.04
C LYS A 188 18.68 -43.26 2.16
N ILE A 189 19.73 -42.50 1.91
CA ILE A 189 20.75 -42.21 2.92
C ILE A 189 20.22 -41.13 3.86
N PHE A 190 20.15 -41.44 5.15
CA PHE A 190 19.73 -40.53 6.19
C PHE A 190 20.88 -39.68 6.69
N GLY A 191 20.60 -38.42 7.00
CA GLY A 191 21.60 -37.48 7.48
C GLY A 191 21.00 -36.20 8.08
N MET A 192 21.87 -35.24 8.29
CA MET A 192 21.54 -33.92 8.82
C MET A 192 22.01 -32.83 7.87
N ILE A 193 21.15 -31.87 7.61
CA ILE A 193 21.58 -30.61 7.00
C ILE A 193 22.17 -29.72 8.07
N HIS A 194 23.36 -29.21 7.78
CA HIS A 194 23.99 -28.13 8.52
C HIS A 194 23.90 -26.84 7.73
N GLY A 195 23.43 -25.79 8.41
CA GLY A 195 23.35 -24.44 7.83
C GLY A 195 24.73 -23.86 7.58
N ASP A 196 24.83 -23.10 6.49
CA ASP A 196 26.05 -22.39 6.11
C ASP A 196 25.65 -21.14 5.32
N PRO A 197 26.37 -20.02 5.48
CA PRO A 197 26.09 -18.78 4.78
C PRO A 197 26.04 -18.88 3.26
N TYR A 198 26.75 -19.85 2.69
CA TYR A 198 26.90 -19.98 1.24
C TYR A 198 26.20 -21.22 0.69
N LYS A 199 26.41 -22.40 1.32
CA LYS A 199 25.87 -23.68 0.86
C LYS A 199 25.58 -24.56 2.04
N MET A 200 24.37 -25.08 2.17
CA MET A 200 24.05 -26.07 3.18
C MET A 200 24.89 -27.34 2.97
N ARG A 201 25.40 -27.87 4.06
CA ARG A 201 26.17 -29.13 4.03
C ARG A 201 25.26 -30.28 4.43
N PHE A 202 25.27 -31.36 3.65
CA PHE A 202 24.69 -32.64 4.03
C PHE A 202 25.76 -33.48 4.74
N VAL A 203 25.41 -34.02 5.91
CA VAL A 203 26.23 -34.92 6.70
C VAL A 203 25.44 -36.19 6.92
N SER A 204 25.88 -37.30 6.34
CA SER A 204 25.28 -38.62 6.55
C SER A 204 25.43 -39.07 8.00
N PHE A 205 24.43 -39.76 8.53
CA PHE A 205 24.55 -40.44 9.82
C PHE A 205 25.43 -41.69 9.72
N ASP A 206 25.60 -42.24 8.53
CA ASP A 206 26.49 -43.35 8.25
C ASP A 206 27.69 -42.83 7.44
N GLU A 207 28.85 -42.82 8.06
CA GLU A 207 30.09 -42.35 7.43
C GLU A 207 30.49 -43.18 6.21
N ILE A 208 30.10 -44.49 6.16
CA ILE A 208 30.43 -45.39 5.08
C ILE A 208 29.73 -44.98 3.77
N HIS A 209 28.49 -44.52 3.86
CA HIS A 209 27.65 -44.16 2.72
C HIS A 209 27.70 -42.67 2.34
N GLN A 210 28.55 -41.89 2.96
CA GLN A 210 28.62 -40.42 2.68
C GLN A 210 28.99 -40.11 1.21
N PHE A 211 29.66 -41.05 0.53
CA PHE A 211 30.12 -40.91 -0.86
C PHE A 211 29.23 -41.62 -1.88
N ASP A 212 28.21 -42.35 -1.44
CA ASP A 212 27.30 -43.11 -2.31
C ASP A 212 26.08 -42.30 -2.78
N ILE A 213 26.12 -40.98 -2.60
CA ILE A 213 25.02 -40.06 -2.94
C ILE A 213 25.17 -39.64 -4.39
N ASP A 214 24.10 -39.82 -5.15
CA ASP A 214 24.07 -39.41 -6.55
C ASP A 214 24.04 -37.88 -6.70
N GLU A 215 24.81 -37.38 -7.67
CA GLU A 215 24.79 -35.97 -8.04
C GLU A 215 23.40 -35.58 -8.57
N ASN A 216 22.91 -34.40 -8.19
CA ASN A 216 21.55 -33.89 -8.46
C ASN A 216 20.41 -34.66 -7.78
N GLU A 217 20.71 -35.58 -6.87
CA GLU A 217 19.67 -36.26 -6.09
C GLU A 217 18.89 -35.25 -5.21
N THR A 218 17.58 -35.41 -5.15
CA THR A 218 16.73 -34.58 -4.31
C THR A 218 16.86 -34.97 -2.83
N ILE A 219 17.05 -33.99 -1.99
CA ILE A 219 17.02 -34.14 -0.53
C ILE A 219 15.62 -33.87 -0.01
N LEU A 220 15.09 -34.77 0.79
CA LEU A 220 13.78 -34.68 1.43
C LEU A 220 13.93 -34.57 2.93
N THR A 221 12.99 -33.85 3.57
CA THR A 221 12.90 -33.78 5.03
C THR A 221 12.60 -35.18 5.62
N ALA A 222 13.23 -35.48 6.74
CA ALA A 222 12.92 -36.66 7.53
C ALA A 222 12.22 -36.24 8.83
N SER A 223 11.26 -37.08 9.31
CA SER A 223 10.72 -36.89 10.63
C SER A 223 11.72 -37.31 11.69
N SER A 224 11.91 -36.46 12.66
CA SER A 224 12.60 -36.82 13.89
C SER A 224 11.59 -36.66 15.04
N GLU A 225 11.17 -37.79 15.59
CA GLU A 225 10.22 -37.82 16.71
C GLU A 225 8.90 -37.06 16.43
N GLY A 226 8.43 -36.96 15.18
CA GLY A 226 7.24 -36.22 14.80
C GLY A 226 7.40 -34.69 14.82
N LYS A 227 8.65 -34.19 14.96
CA LYS A 227 8.92 -32.73 15.06
C LYS A 227 8.97 -32.02 13.71
N PHE A 228 9.19 -32.75 12.63
CA PHE A 228 9.28 -32.19 11.27
C PHE A 228 8.29 -32.87 10.33
N THR A 229 7.77 -32.12 9.38
CA THR A 229 6.97 -32.68 8.28
C THR A 229 7.88 -33.43 7.34
N GLU A 230 7.54 -34.69 7.05
CA GLU A 230 8.33 -35.57 6.18
C GLU A 230 8.07 -35.30 4.70
N ASN A 231 9.01 -35.80 3.87
CA ASN A 231 8.87 -35.84 2.41
C ASN A 231 8.79 -34.47 1.72
N ILE A 232 9.27 -33.42 2.35
CA ILE A 232 9.31 -32.09 1.75
C ILE A 232 10.67 -31.90 1.06
N PRO A 233 10.73 -31.60 -0.26
CA PRO A 233 11.98 -31.32 -0.94
C PRO A 233 12.64 -30.05 -0.39
N VAL A 234 13.93 -30.14 -0.12
CA VAL A 234 14.75 -29.06 0.43
C VAL A 234 15.68 -28.48 -0.63
N GLY A 235 16.17 -29.29 -1.51
CA GLY A 235 17.13 -28.93 -2.56
C GLY A 235 17.71 -30.15 -3.24
N LYS A 236 18.77 -29.93 -4.00
CA LYS A 236 19.49 -31.00 -4.71
C LYS A 236 20.92 -31.09 -4.23
N VAL A 237 21.45 -32.30 -4.22
CA VAL A 237 22.85 -32.55 -3.91
C VAL A 237 23.72 -32.04 -5.06
N VAL A 238 24.69 -31.21 -4.71
CA VAL A 238 25.79 -30.84 -5.61
C VAL A 238 27.04 -31.44 -5.03
N GLU A 239 27.62 -32.41 -5.74
CA GLU A 239 28.86 -33.06 -5.31
C GLU A 239 30.02 -32.07 -5.45
N THR A 240 30.82 -31.99 -4.41
CA THR A 240 32.11 -31.31 -4.45
C THR A 240 33.16 -32.26 -3.86
N LYS A 241 34.42 -32.08 -4.23
CA LYS A 241 35.54 -32.85 -3.68
C LYS A 241 35.69 -32.78 -2.16
N SER A 242 35.00 -31.88 -1.51
CA SER A 242 35.05 -31.60 -0.06
C SER A 242 33.81 -32.07 0.71
N GLY A 243 32.84 -32.70 0.08
CA GLY A 243 31.60 -33.18 0.71
C GLY A 243 30.35 -32.92 -0.10
N ALA A 244 29.23 -33.48 0.33
CA ALA A 244 27.91 -33.25 -0.28
C ALA A 244 27.31 -31.92 0.18
N PHE A 245 27.03 -31.05 -0.75
CA PHE A 245 26.38 -29.78 -0.50
C PHE A 245 24.98 -29.76 -1.12
N ILE A 246 24.09 -28.99 -0.54
CA ILE A 246 22.73 -28.84 -1.04
C ILE A 246 22.59 -27.45 -1.66
N GLU A 247 22.24 -27.44 -2.93
CA GLU A 247 21.86 -26.23 -3.62
C GLU A 247 20.35 -25.99 -3.52
N THR A 248 19.99 -24.82 -3.06
CA THR A 248 18.60 -24.35 -3.04
C THR A 248 18.45 -23.18 -4.00
N LYS A 249 17.36 -23.14 -4.75
CA LYS A 249 17.04 -22.03 -5.65
C LYS A 249 16.46 -20.85 -4.86
N CYS A 250 17.18 -20.35 -3.87
CA CYS A 250 16.73 -19.25 -3.04
C CYS A 250 17.09 -17.89 -3.63
N GLN A 251 16.14 -16.98 -3.65
CA GLN A 251 16.37 -15.56 -3.92
C GLN A 251 16.57 -14.81 -2.59
N ASP A 252 17.43 -13.80 -2.57
CA ASP A 252 17.89 -13.15 -1.33
C ASP A 252 16.83 -12.28 -0.61
N TYR A 253 15.67 -12.02 -1.20
CA TYR A 253 14.65 -11.15 -0.61
C TYR A 253 13.27 -11.78 -0.66
N TYR A 254 12.70 -12.01 0.53
CA TYR A 254 11.37 -12.59 0.70
C TYR A 254 10.48 -11.63 1.46
N SER A 255 9.38 -11.21 0.85
CA SER A 255 8.34 -10.44 1.55
C SER A 255 7.36 -11.36 2.27
N TYR A 256 7.18 -12.59 1.77
CA TYR A 256 6.22 -13.57 2.28
C TYR A 256 6.85 -14.95 2.38
N ALA A 257 6.33 -15.73 3.31
CA ALA A 257 6.72 -17.12 3.50
C ALA A 257 5.51 -18.01 3.71
N LEU A 258 5.68 -19.28 3.35
CA LEU A 258 4.73 -20.36 3.51
C LEU A 258 5.20 -21.23 4.68
N ILE A 259 4.27 -21.62 5.56
CA ILE A 259 4.57 -22.47 6.71
C ILE A 259 3.82 -23.78 6.54
N ILE A 260 4.56 -24.86 6.70
CA ILE A 260 4.11 -26.24 6.54
C ILE A 260 4.07 -26.95 7.89
#